data_5bbbbc719dfe199c9aa64145202a8cf0
#
_entry.id   5bbbbc719dfe199c9aa64145202a8cf0
#
_cell.length_a   1.000
_cell.length_b   1.000
_cell.length_c   1.000
_cell.angle_alpha   90.00
_cell.angle_beta   90.00
_cell.angle_gamma   90.00
#
_symmetry.space_group_name_H-M   'P 1'
#
loop_
_entity.id
_entity.type
_entity.pdbx_description
1 polymer ?
#
loop_
_entity_poly.entity_id
_entity_poly.type
_entity_poly.pdbx_seq_one_letter_code
_entity_poly.pdbx_strand_id
1 'polypeptide(L)'
;MKTTYNIIATMAFTALLCACDSFLDIKPKGERIPETAADYKTMISHYEIQKMGETYPIYLTDDCYLPDMAFSTGSQGLNTITPSIKRLYTFDKQVFGDGEDDAFWSSSYSRIFTNNVVIREVMDASEGTTAEKSAIRGEALVNRALDYLYLVNGYAKHYNEATAEADAGVPLLLNADISQTNLTRTSVKGVYQQILADLNEAETSLPEEINGNAFHATKDAARGLRARVYLCMGNYAEALKAANEVIARHDTLLDLTRYEVVKPAGMIGRTNVPDADANPESIFIKYAPYVFGLSSKVFPSDSLLNLYEDGDMRKVLFMAETFRGKTLPRPIWVPYVRANTAVSTPELFLIAAECEARVGYMPHALALVNKLRAHRIKDKGYVSLVDKDSVLNFVLEERRRELAFNGFLRLIDLKRLNLDPRFATTVKHVGDTETWVLPPNDPRYVLPIPQRVMRFNANTMTQNER
;
A
#
# COMPACT_ATOMS: atom_id res chain seq x y z
N MET A 1 5.21 42.87 69.38
CA MET A 1 4.47 41.60 69.09
C MET A 1 3.69 41.59 67.78
N LYS A 2 3.02 42.64 67.36
CA LYS A 2 2.29 42.63 66.04
C LYS A 2 3.18 42.54 64.79
N THR A 3 4.37 43.10 64.83
CA THR A 3 5.31 43.15 63.69
C THR A 3 5.96 41.78 63.40
N THR A 4 6.22 40.98 64.46
CA THR A 4 6.82 39.66 64.37
C THR A 4 5.85 38.64 63.80
N TYR A 5 4.55 38.78 64.08
CA TYR A 5 3.49 37.91 63.53
C TYR A 5 3.30 38.11 62.01
N ASN A 6 3.43 39.33 61.51
CA ASN A 6 3.29 39.67 60.11
C ASN A 6 4.46 39.14 59.27
N ILE A 7 5.68 39.11 59.83
CA ILE A 7 6.87 38.58 59.12
C ILE A 7 6.79 37.05 59.01
N ILE A 8 6.31 36.34 60.07
CA ILE A 8 6.13 34.89 60.08
C ILE A 8 4.98 34.49 59.14
N ALA A 9 3.88 35.24 59.07
CA ALA A 9 2.77 35.00 58.16
C ALA A 9 3.17 35.23 56.71
N THR A 10 4.01 36.22 56.40
CA THR A 10 4.51 36.49 55.04
C THR A 10 5.51 35.40 54.59
N MET A 11 6.39 34.92 55.46
CA MET A 11 7.30 33.82 55.16
C MET A 11 6.57 32.48 54.99
N ALA A 12 5.51 32.20 55.74
CA ALA A 12 4.70 31.01 55.57
C ALA A 12 3.90 31.01 54.25
N PHE A 13 3.45 32.18 53.79
CA PHE A 13 2.72 32.32 52.52
C PHE A 13 3.63 32.20 51.29
N THR A 14 4.89 32.65 51.39
CA THR A 14 5.88 32.48 50.31
C THR A 14 6.40 31.06 50.20
N ALA A 15 6.47 30.30 51.30
CA ALA A 15 6.86 28.88 51.26
C ALA A 15 5.79 27.95 50.64
N LEU A 16 4.52 28.38 50.60
CA LEU A 16 3.42 27.64 49.99
C LEU A 16 3.34 27.81 48.47
N LEU A 17 4.06 28.74 47.87
CA LEU A 17 4.10 28.97 46.43
C LEU A 17 5.18 28.15 45.67
N CYS A 18 6.12 27.51 46.38
CA CYS A 18 7.19 26.70 45.81
C CYS A 18 6.88 25.19 45.76
N ALA A 19 5.68 24.75 46.13
CA ALA A 19 5.36 23.31 46.29
C ALA A 19 4.49 22.72 45.19
N CYS A 20 4.42 23.32 44.00
CA CYS A 20 3.50 22.85 42.94
C CYS A 20 4.13 22.46 41.62
N ASP A 21 5.45 22.30 41.49
CA ASP A 21 6.03 21.80 40.24
C ASP A 21 5.79 20.29 40.02
N SER A 22 5.71 19.50 41.12
CA SER A 22 5.44 18.05 40.98
C SER A 22 3.98 17.68 40.72
N PHE A 23 3.02 18.62 40.86
CA PHE A 23 1.61 18.37 40.59
C PHE A 23 1.23 18.55 39.12
N LEU A 24 2.08 19.26 38.36
CA LEU A 24 1.91 19.44 36.92
C LEU A 24 2.53 18.27 36.10
N ASP A 25 3.30 17.41 36.73
CA ASP A 25 3.98 16.27 36.13
C ASP A 25 3.15 14.97 36.19
N ILE A 26 1.87 15.06 36.50
CA ILE A 26 0.98 13.89 36.43
C ILE A 26 0.68 13.62 34.95
N LYS A 27 1.53 12.75 34.35
CA LYS A 27 1.24 12.15 33.03
C LYS A 27 -0.14 11.46 33.12
N PRO A 28 -1.07 11.73 32.19
CA PRO A 28 -2.36 11.06 32.17
C PRO A 28 -2.16 9.55 32.22
N LYS A 29 -2.87 8.84 33.12
CA LYS A 29 -2.77 7.38 33.20
C LYS A 29 -3.26 6.79 31.89
N GLY A 30 -2.33 6.23 31.10
CA GLY A 30 -2.63 5.56 29.83
C GLY A 30 -1.90 6.15 28.62
N GLU A 31 -1.31 7.33 28.70
CA GLU A 31 -0.49 7.91 27.61
C GLU A 31 0.99 7.96 28.04
N ARG A 32 1.83 7.20 27.31
CA ARG A 32 3.27 7.25 27.50
C ARG A 32 3.86 8.22 26.48
N ILE A 33 4.48 9.28 26.96
CA ILE A 33 5.27 10.18 26.12
C ILE A 33 6.56 9.43 25.75
N PRO A 34 6.89 9.25 24.46
CA PRO A 34 8.10 8.58 24.05
C PRO A 34 9.32 9.40 24.48
N GLU A 35 10.29 8.78 25.12
CA GLU A 35 11.51 9.42 25.63
C GLU A 35 12.77 8.70 25.17
N THR A 36 12.71 7.39 24.92
CA THR A 36 13.83 6.55 24.54
C THR A 36 13.74 6.06 23.08
N ALA A 37 14.86 5.68 22.50
CA ALA A 37 14.85 5.05 21.17
C ALA A 37 13.95 3.82 21.11
N ALA A 38 13.86 3.04 22.20
CA ALA A 38 12.97 1.88 22.29
C ALA A 38 11.48 2.28 22.23
N ASP A 39 11.10 3.43 22.80
CA ASP A 39 9.73 3.94 22.70
C ASP A 39 9.38 4.28 21.25
N TYR A 40 10.24 5.03 20.54
CA TYR A 40 10.04 5.36 19.14
C TYR A 40 10.03 4.12 18.23
N LYS A 41 10.89 3.12 18.53
CA LYS A 41 10.86 1.83 17.85
C LYS A 41 9.51 1.11 18.05
N THR A 42 8.97 1.15 19.26
CA THR A 42 7.66 0.59 19.57
C THR A 42 6.56 1.29 18.77
N MET A 43 6.62 2.62 18.61
CA MET A 43 5.67 3.37 17.80
C MET A 43 5.64 2.91 16.34
N ILE A 44 6.80 2.80 15.68
CA ILE A 44 6.87 2.36 14.27
C ILE A 44 6.60 0.87 14.08
N SER A 45 6.75 0.06 15.14
CA SER A 45 6.44 -1.37 15.14
C SER A 45 4.97 -1.66 15.45
N HIS A 46 4.19 -0.65 15.82
CA HIS A 46 2.80 -0.80 16.20
C HIS A 46 1.96 -1.38 15.04
N TYR A 47 1.00 -2.24 15.37
CA TYR A 47 0.17 -2.94 14.41
C TYR A 47 -0.50 -2.01 13.37
N GLU A 48 -0.94 -0.81 13.77
CA GLU A 48 -1.54 0.14 12.84
C GLU A 48 -0.55 0.70 11.82
N ILE A 49 0.74 0.80 12.18
CA ILE A 49 1.81 1.20 11.23
C ILE A 49 2.11 0.08 10.23
N GLN A 50 1.85 -1.18 10.57
CA GLN A 50 2.04 -2.29 9.65
C GLN A 50 0.92 -2.42 8.62
N LYS A 51 -0.23 -1.78 8.85
CA LYS A 51 -1.36 -1.75 7.92
C LYS A 51 -1.21 -0.57 6.95
N MET A 52 -0.68 -0.80 5.77
CA MET A 52 -0.50 0.23 4.75
C MET A 52 -1.20 -0.13 3.45
N GLY A 53 -1.73 0.89 2.78
CA GLY A 53 -2.58 0.74 1.60
C GLY A 53 -3.98 0.27 1.99
N GLU A 54 -4.80 0.09 0.99
CA GLU A 54 -6.17 -0.41 1.12
C GLU A 54 -6.48 -1.43 0.04
N THR A 55 -7.49 -2.24 0.28
CA THR A 55 -7.92 -3.26 -0.69
C THR A 55 -9.16 -2.85 -1.46
N TYR A 56 -10.04 -2.03 -0.89
CA TYR A 56 -11.31 -1.68 -1.53
C TYR A 56 -11.16 -0.97 -2.90
N PRO A 57 -10.09 -0.22 -3.22
CA PRO A 57 -9.95 0.34 -4.56
C PRO A 57 -9.87 -0.69 -5.70
N ILE A 58 -9.71 -1.97 -5.38
CA ILE A 58 -9.78 -3.07 -6.36
C ILE A 58 -11.14 -3.11 -7.07
N TYR A 59 -12.20 -2.65 -6.41
CA TYR A 59 -13.54 -2.56 -7.01
C TYR A 59 -13.65 -1.54 -8.16
N LEU A 60 -12.60 -0.78 -8.44
CA LEU A 60 -12.45 0.05 -9.65
C LEU A 60 -11.71 -0.68 -10.79
N THR A 61 -11.31 -1.93 -10.59
CA THR A 61 -10.42 -2.63 -11.52
C THR A 61 -11.12 -3.74 -12.28
N ASP A 62 -10.50 -4.17 -13.36
CA ASP A 62 -10.92 -5.29 -14.19
C ASP A 62 -10.55 -6.67 -13.60
N ASP A 63 -10.01 -6.73 -12.38
CA ASP A 63 -9.66 -8.00 -11.72
C ASP A 63 -10.80 -8.59 -10.90
N CYS A 64 -11.78 -7.78 -10.48
CA CYS A 64 -12.85 -8.24 -9.62
C CYS A 64 -14.20 -8.41 -10.34
N TYR A 65 -14.98 -9.34 -9.83
CA TYR A 65 -16.37 -9.58 -10.19
C TYR A 65 -17.23 -9.62 -8.91
N LEU A 66 -18.40 -9.01 -8.97
CA LEU A 66 -19.45 -9.14 -7.96
C LEU A 66 -20.74 -9.59 -8.64
N PRO A 67 -21.38 -10.69 -8.19
CA PRO A 67 -22.70 -11.07 -8.64
C PRO A 67 -23.75 -10.09 -8.13
N ASP A 68 -24.88 -9.96 -8.81
CA ASP A 68 -26.01 -9.15 -8.33
C ASP A 68 -26.54 -9.69 -7.02
N MET A 69 -26.65 -11.01 -6.91
CA MET A 69 -27.06 -11.73 -5.71
C MET A 69 -25.91 -12.55 -5.11
N ALA A 70 -25.77 -12.51 -3.79
CA ALA A 70 -24.80 -13.35 -3.10
C ALA A 70 -25.02 -14.85 -3.39
N PHE A 71 -23.97 -15.58 -3.77
CA PHE A 71 -24.03 -17.00 -4.12
C PHE A 71 -24.37 -17.90 -2.92
N SER A 72 -24.00 -17.49 -1.71
CA SER A 72 -24.25 -18.27 -0.49
C SER A 72 -24.24 -17.39 0.76
N THR A 73 -24.72 -17.92 1.88
CA THR A 73 -24.61 -17.25 3.18
C THR A 73 -23.15 -16.97 3.52
N GLY A 74 -22.81 -15.71 3.66
CA GLY A 74 -21.44 -15.23 3.96
C GLY A 74 -20.61 -14.86 2.72
N SER A 75 -21.08 -15.15 1.49
CA SER A 75 -20.55 -14.47 0.30
C SER A 75 -21.25 -13.12 0.11
N GLN A 76 -20.71 -12.30 -0.77
CA GLN A 76 -21.27 -10.98 -1.06
C GLN A 76 -21.70 -10.87 -2.52
N GLY A 77 -22.70 -10.03 -2.74
CA GLY A 77 -23.17 -9.59 -4.04
C GLY A 77 -23.59 -8.12 -3.92
N LEU A 78 -23.97 -7.51 -5.03
CA LEU A 78 -24.38 -6.10 -5.08
C LEU A 78 -25.57 -5.79 -4.18
N ASN A 79 -26.39 -6.79 -3.87
CA ASN A 79 -27.54 -6.67 -2.96
C ASN A 79 -27.19 -6.68 -1.47
N THR A 80 -25.97 -7.10 -1.12
CA THR A 80 -25.56 -7.29 0.30
C THR A 80 -24.29 -6.52 0.66
N ILE A 81 -23.55 -6.03 -0.32
CA ILE A 81 -22.30 -5.31 -0.09
C ILE A 81 -22.56 -3.90 0.47
N THR A 82 -21.57 -3.37 1.18
CA THR A 82 -21.63 -2.00 1.72
C THR A 82 -21.96 -0.99 0.63
N PRO A 83 -22.85 0.01 0.86
CA PRO A 83 -23.26 0.96 -0.17
C PRO A 83 -22.11 1.70 -0.86
N SER A 84 -21.07 2.12 -0.12
CA SER A 84 -19.89 2.78 -0.70
C SER A 84 -19.13 1.85 -1.66
N ILE A 85 -18.97 0.59 -1.30
CA ILE A 85 -18.34 -0.40 -2.19
C ILE A 85 -19.19 -0.68 -3.43
N LYS A 86 -20.51 -0.79 -3.27
CA LYS A 86 -21.42 -0.91 -4.43
C LYS A 86 -21.26 0.27 -5.39
N ARG A 87 -21.33 1.50 -4.85
CA ARG A 87 -21.16 2.72 -5.66
C ARG A 87 -19.77 2.76 -6.34
N LEU A 88 -18.74 2.29 -5.68
CA LEU A 88 -17.41 2.20 -6.28
C LEU A 88 -17.39 1.20 -7.44
N TYR A 89 -17.94 -0.01 -7.24
CA TYR A 89 -18.01 -1.06 -8.26
C TYR A 89 -18.86 -0.67 -9.46
N THR A 90 -19.94 0.08 -9.26
CA THR A 90 -20.81 0.59 -10.34
C THR A 90 -20.31 1.90 -10.95
N PHE A 91 -19.10 2.34 -10.56
CA PHE A 91 -18.50 3.59 -11.02
C PHE A 91 -19.37 4.83 -10.79
N ASP A 92 -20.06 4.88 -9.65
CA ASP A 92 -20.86 6.04 -9.28
C ASP A 92 -19.97 7.27 -9.04
N LYS A 93 -20.48 8.44 -9.34
CA LYS A 93 -19.79 9.71 -9.07
C LYS A 93 -19.66 9.98 -7.58
N GLN A 94 -20.66 9.63 -6.79
CA GLN A 94 -20.64 9.76 -5.33
C GLN A 94 -20.34 8.41 -4.68
N VAL A 95 -19.10 8.20 -4.22
CA VAL A 95 -18.70 6.94 -3.56
C VAL A 95 -19.17 6.90 -2.12
N PHE A 96 -18.88 7.93 -1.33
CA PHE A 96 -19.23 7.99 0.08
C PHE A 96 -20.50 8.83 0.29
N GLY A 97 -21.40 8.35 1.14
CA GLY A 97 -22.60 9.08 1.55
C GLY A 97 -22.28 10.16 2.59
N ASP A 98 -23.29 10.97 2.90
CA ASP A 98 -23.18 11.97 3.97
C ASP A 98 -22.90 11.30 5.31
N GLY A 99 -21.78 11.70 5.95
CA GLY A 99 -21.34 11.14 7.23
C GLY A 99 -20.55 9.84 7.12
N GLU A 100 -20.42 9.21 5.94
CA GLU A 100 -19.48 8.11 5.73
C GLU A 100 -18.04 8.66 5.71
N ASP A 101 -17.15 8.03 6.47
CA ASP A 101 -15.72 8.36 6.50
C ASP A 101 -14.93 7.40 5.61
N ASP A 102 -13.81 7.88 5.08
CA ASP A 102 -12.89 7.05 4.32
C ASP A 102 -11.71 6.63 5.20
N ALA A 103 -11.73 5.37 5.61
CA ALA A 103 -10.69 4.80 6.47
C ALA A 103 -9.32 4.83 5.81
N PHE A 104 -9.23 4.74 4.48
CA PHE A 104 -7.95 4.82 3.78
C PHE A 104 -7.29 6.18 3.98
N TRP A 105 -8.04 7.27 3.78
CA TRP A 105 -7.55 8.62 4.00
C TRP A 105 -7.15 8.84 5.46
N SER A 106 -8.07 8.58 6.38
CA SER A 106 -7.89 8.86 7.81
C SER A 106 -6.75 8.03 8.42
N SER A 107 -6.67 6.73 8.11
CA SER A 107 -5.60 5.85 8.61
C SER A 107 -4.24 6.23 8.04
N SER A 108 -4.15 6.60 6.75
CA SER A 108 -2.88 7.02 6.15
C SER A 108 -2.35 8.30 6.79
N TYR A 109 -3.20 9.32 6.99
CA TYR A 109 -2.75 10.54 7.66
C TYR A 109 -2.44 10.34 9.14
N SER A 110 -3.12 9.43 9.83
CA SER A 110 -2.78 9.05 11.21
C SER A 110 -1.39 8.41 11.28
N ARG A 111 -1.06 7.50 10.36
CA ARG A 111 0.29 6.91 10.27
C ARG A 111 1.35 7.94 9.90
N ILE A 112 1.05 8.84 8.95
CA ILE A 112 1.95 9.95 8.58
C ILE A 112 2.24 10.82 9.80
N PHE A 113 1.23 11.16 10.59
CA PHE A 113 1.42 11.91 11.83
C PHE A 113 2.36 11.18 12.81
N THR A 114 2.12 9.90 13.05
CA THR A 114 2.99 9.08 13.91
C THR A 114 4.43 9.05 13.39
N ASN A 115 4.61 8.81 12.09
CA ASN A 115 5.94 8.83 11.48
C ASN A 115 6.61 10.21 11.57
N ASN A 116 5.85 11.30 11.44
CA ASN A 116 6.39 12.67 11.60
C ASN A 116 6.89 12.93 13.03
N VAL A 117 6.18 12.43 14.07
CA VAL A 117 6.67 12.49 15.46
C VAL A 117 8.03 11.79 15.55
N VAL A 118 8.12 10.56 15.05
CA VAL A 118 9.38 9.78 15.10
C VAL A 118 10.49 10.48 14.32
N ILE A 119 10.24 10.94 13.09
CA ILE A 119 11.24 11.63 12.26
C ILE A 119 11.80 12.87 12.97
N ARG A 120 10.94 13.63 13.66
CA ARG A 120 11.33 14.87 14.35
C ARG A 120 12.10 14.61 15.63
N GLU A 121 11.72 13.60 16.43
CA GLU A 121 12.10 13.53 17.84
C GLU A 121 13.09 12.43 18.17
N VAL A 122 13.16 11.35 17.37
CA VAL A 122 13.95 10.16 17.73
C VAL A 122 15.46 10.46 17.88
N MET A 123 16.00 11.44 17.16
CA MET A 123 17.42 11.77 17.26
C MET A 123 17.78 12.39 18.61
N ASP A 124 16.83 13.04 19.28
CA ASP A 124 16.97 13.65 20.59
C ASP A 124 16.59 12.70 21.74
N ALA A 125 16.22 11.46 21.45
CA ALA A 125 15.86 10.46 22.45
C ALA A 125 16.97 10.26 23.50
N SER A 126 16.58 10.07 24.76
CA SER A 126 17.51 9.99 25.90
C SER A 126 18.42 8.74 25.88
N GLU A 127 17.95 7.65 25.26
CA GLU A 127 18.67 6.38 25.21
C GLU A 127 18.77 5.90 23.75
N GLY A 128 19.62 4.89 23.54
CA GLY A 128 19.92 4.32 22.23
C GLY A 128 21.14 4.95 21.56
N THR A 129 21.80 4.16 20.71
CA THR A 129 22.93 4.63 19.91
C THR A 129 22.46 5.53 18.76
N THR A 130 23.34 6.37 18.24
CA THR A 130 23.08 7.18 17.04
C THR A 130 22.65 6.32 15.87
N ALA A 131 23.26 5.15 15.69
CA ALA A 131 22.92 4.21 14.61
C ALA A 131 21.50 3.66 14.76
N GLU A 132 21.07 3.28 15.97
CA GLU A 132 19.71 2.81 16.24
C GLU A 132 18.69 3.91 15.99
N LYS A 133 18.91 5.12 16.50
CA LYS A 133 18.05 6.30 16.29
C LYS A 133 17.93 6.63 14.80
N SER A 134 19.06 6.60 14.08
CA SER A 134 19.07 6.85 12.63
C SER A 134 18.29 5.78 11.86
N ALA A 135 18.42 4.50 12.23
CA ALA A 135 17.66 3.41 11.60
C ALA A 135 16.15 3.54 11.84
N ILE A 136 15.74 3.89 13.06
CA ILE A 136 14.33 4.14 13.41
C ILE A 136 13.77 5.32 12.60
N ARG A 137 14.54 6.40 12.48
CA ARG A 137 14.18 7.56 11.67
C ARG A 137 14.07 7.20 10.20
N GLY A 138 15.02 6.43 9.67
CA GLY A 138 15.00 5.94 8.30
C GLY A 138 13.76 5.08 8.00
N GLU A 139 13.38 4.19 8.91
CA GLU A 139 12.15 3.40 8.76
C GLU A 139 10.90 4.27 8.76
N ALA A 140 10.81 5.28 9.62
CA ALA A 140 9.69 6.22 9.64
C ALA A 140 9.58 7.01 8.32
N LEU A 141 10.71 7.37 7.70
CA LEU A 141 10.75 8.00 6.36
C LEU A 141 10.21 7.06 5.28
N VAL A 142 10.63 5.78 5.27
CA VAL A 142 10.09 4.78 4.32
C VAL A 142 8.59 4.59 4.49
N ASN A 143 8.12 4.51 5.74
CA ASN A 143 6.70 4.37 6.04
C ASN A 143 5.90 5.58 5.53
N ARG A 144 6.38 6.80 5.76
CA ARG A 144 5.74 8.03 5.28
C ARG A 144 5.72 8.10 3.76
N ALA A 145 6.82 7.74 3.10
CA ALA A 145 6.91 7.67 1.64
C ALA A 145 5.89 6.69 1.06
N LEU A 146 5.72 5.52 1.65
CA LEU A 146 4.77 4.51 1.21
C LEU A 146 3.31 4.98 1.37
N ASP A 147 2.97 5.61 2.51
CA ASP A 147 1.63 6.18 2.70
C ASP A 147 1.32 7.28 1.67
N TYR A 148 2.27 8.19 1.40
CA TYR A 148 2.09 9.21 0.37
C TYR A 148 1.98 8.62 -1.04
N LEU A 149 2.72 7.55 -1.35
CA LEU A 149 2.61 6.88 -2.64
C LEU A 149 1.20 6.29 -2.83
N TYR A 150 0.63 5.67 -1.79
CA TYR A 150 -0.73 5.16 -1.86
C TYR A 150 -1.76 6.29 -1.91
N LEU A 151 -1.63 7.33 -1.10
CA LEU A 151 -2.53 8.48 -1.11
C LEU A 151 -2.57 9.17 -2.47
N VAL A 152 -1.42 9.50 -3.06
CA VAL A 152 -1.39 10.22 -4.34
C VAL A 152 -1.96 9.36 -5.47
N ASN A 153 -1.72 8.04 -5.46
CA ASN A 153 -2.29 7.14 -6.47
C ASN A 153 -3.79 6.88 -6.26
N GLY A 154 -4.30 6.96 -5.02
CA GLY A 154 -5.73 6.85 -4.72
C GLY A 154 -6.51 8.14 -5.03
N TYR A 155 -6.00 9.28 -4.60
CA TYR A 155 -6.76 10.55 -4.56
C TYR A 155 -6.29 11.63 -5.54
N ALA A 156 -5.42 11.30 -6.48
CA ALA A 156 -4.99 12.21 -7.54
C ALA A 156 -4.97 11.51 -8.90
N LYS A 157 -4.84 12.27 -9.97
CA LYS A 157 -4.53 11.70 -11.29
C LYS A 157 -3.20 10.95 -11.23
N HIS A 158 -3.00 10.01 -12.15
CA HIS A 158 -1.70 9.37 -12.25
C HIS A 158 -0.62 10.37 -12.68
N TYR A 159 0.62 10.15 -12.22
CA TYR A 159 1.74 10.98 -12.61
C TYR A 159 1.89 11.01 -14.14
N ASN A 160 1.91 12.20 -14.70
CA ASN A 160 2.24 12.47 -16.09
C ASN A 160 3.17 13.68 -16.09
N GLU A 161 4.40 13.52 -16.57
CA GLU A 161 5.41 14.58 -16.53
C GLU A 161 4.92 15.91 -17.13
N ALA A 162 4.09 15.86 -18.17
CA ALA A 162 3.55 17.04 -18.83
C ALA A 162 2.54 17.82 -17.96
N THR A 163 1.86 17.18 -17.01
CA THR A 163 0.77 17.80 -16.26
C THR A 163 0.94 17.72 -14.74
N ALA A 164 1.87 16.89 -14.23
CA ALA A 164 2.04 16.60 -12.80
C ALA A 164 2.30 17.85 -11.93
N GLU A 165 2.85 18.91 -12.49
CA GLU A 165 3.04 20.19 -11.80
C GLU A 165 1.71 20.92 -11.58
N ALA A 166 0.76 20.82 -12.52
CA ALA A 166 -0.55 21.45 -12.45
C ALA A 166 -1.62 20.55 -11.82
N ASP A 167 -1.48 19.24 -11.93
CA ASP A 167 -2.44 18.30 -11.37
C ASP A 167 -2.40 18.31 -9.83
N ALA A 168 -3.56 18.49 -9.21
CA ALA A 168 -3.68 18.52 -7.76
C ALA A 168 -3.43 17.12 -7.17
N GLY A 169 -2.42 17.01 -6.30
CA GLY A 169 -2.09 15.80 -5.55
C GLY A 169 -2.86 15.71 -4.23
N VAL A 170 -2.15 15.50 -3.14
CA VAL A 170 -2.69 15.42 -1.78
C VAL A 170 -1.95 16.40 -0.85
N PRO A 171 -2.53 16.77 0.31
CA PRO A 171 -1.83 17.58 1.29
C PRO A 171 -0.55 16.92 1.78
N LEU A 172 0.58 17.64 1.76
CA LEU A 172 1.82 17.20 2.39
C LEU A 172 1.88 17.72 3.82
N LEU A 173 1.67 16.85 4.78
CA LEU A 173 1.81 17.12 6.22
C LEU A 173 3.14 16.54 6.68
N LEU A 174 4.17 17.37 6.77
CA LEU A 174 5.53 16.94 7.10
C LEU A 174 5.91 17.20 8.56
N ASN A 175 5.02 17.85 9.30
CA ASN A 175 5.18 18.15 10.73
C ASN A 175 4.13 17.42 11.56
N ALA A 176 4.49 17.06 12.79
CA ALA A 176 3.56 16.52 13.77
C ALA A 176 2.81 17.68 14.48
N ASP A 177 1.98 18.39 13.73
CA ASP A 177 1.18 19.51 14.23
C ASP A 177 -0.30 19.23 13.97
N ILE A 178 -1.05 18.95 15.04
CA ILE A 178 -2.50 18.69 14.99
C ILE A 178 -3.33 19.96 14.85
N SER A 179 -2.75 21.13 15.04
CA SER A 179 -3.44 22.41 14.94
C SER A 179 -3.49 22.96 13.52
N GLN A 180 -2.82 22.31 12.59
CA GLN A 180 -2.74 22.76 11.21
C GLN A 180 -4.13 22.77 10.55
N THR A 181 -4.54 23.95 10.12
CA THR A 181 -5.82 24.20 9.43
C THR A 181 -5.55 24.77 8.04
N ASN A 182 -6.60 24.93 7.23
CA ASN A 182 -6.50 25.45 5.87
C ASN A 182 -5.56 24.63 4.99
N LEU A 183 -5.75 23.32 4.99
CA LEU A 183 -4.95 22.40 4.19
C LEU A 183 -5.12 22.70 2.69
N THR A 184 -4.00 22.65 1.97
CA THR A 184 -3.96 22.78 0.51
C THR A 184 -3.42 21.50 -0.09
N ARG A 185 -3.79 21.21 -1.33
CA ARG A 185 -3.23 20.10 -2.10
C ARG A 185 -1.91 20.51 -2.71
N THR A 186 -0.86 19.76 -2.44
CA THR A 186 0.40 19.85 -3.18
C THR A 186 0.22 19.25 -4.57
N SER A 187 0.95 19.72 -5.58
CA SER A 187 0.89 19.12 -6.92
C SER A 187 1.32 17.64 -6.89
N VAL A 188 0.84 16.85 -7.85
CA VAL A 188 1.26 15.44 -8.01
C VAL A 188 2.78 15.36 -8.05
N LYS A 189 3.44 16.23 -8.83
CA LYS A 189 4.92 16.29 -8.90
C LYS A 189 5.56 16.55 -7.54
N GLY A 190 5.04 17.53 -6.78
CA GLY A 190 5.56 17.85 -5.45
C GLY A 190 5.43 16.69 -4.47
N VAL A 191 4.33 15.91 -4.53
CA VAL A 191 4.17 14.72 -3.69
C VAL A 191 5.20 13.65 -4.06
N TYR A 192 5.40 13.36 -5.36
CA TYR A 192 6.41 12.40 -5.80
C TYR A 192 7.84 12.82 -5.47
N GLN A 193 8.14 14.12 -5.54
CA GLN A 193 9.44 14.68 -5.10
C GLN A 193 9.67 14.44 -3.61
N GLN A 194 8.64 14.65 -2.77
CA GLN A 194 8.75 14.39 -1.33
C GLN A 194 8.95 12.89 -1.04
N ILE A 195 8.23 12.01 -1.73
CA ILE A 195 8.42 10.56 -1.61
C ILE A 195 9.86 10.17 -1.92
N LEU A 196 10.42 10.67 -3.03
CA LEU A 196 11.80 10.38 -3.40
C LEU A 196 12.81 10.98 -2.40
N ALA A 197 12.55 12.17 -1.87
CA ALA A 197 13.39 12.78 -0.84
C ALA A 197 13.42 11.94 0.44
N ASP A 198 12.27 11.47 0.90
CA ASP A 198 12.17 10.59 2.08
C ASP A 198 12.93 9.28 1.87
N LEU A 199 12.79 8.64 0.71
CA LEU A 199 13.47 7.38 0.39
C LEU A 199 14.99 7.54 0.26
N ASN A 200 15.46 8.64 -0.35
CA ASN A 200 16.88 8.94 -0.47
C ASN A 200 17.53 9.21 0.89
N GLU A 201 16.86 9.97 1.74
CA GLU A 201 17.31 10.24 3.10
C GLU A 201 17.32 8.94 3.94
N ALA A 202 16.25 8.13 3.85
CA ALA A 202 16.15 6.86 4.55
C ALA A 202 17.31 5.91 4.19
N GLU A 203 17.67 5.80 2.92
CA GLU A 203 18.76 4.92 2.47
C GLU A 203 20.10 5.26 3.14
N THR A 204 20.37 6.51 3.50
CA THR A 204 21.63 6.89 4.16
C THR A 204 21.73 6.37 5.59
N SER A 205 20.60 6.12 6.25
CA SER A 205 20.51 5.81 7.68
C SER A 205 20.05 4.38 8.00
N LEU A 206 19.43 3.70 7.04
CA LEU A 206 18.96 2.33 7.22
C LEU A 206 20.11 1.32 7.21
N PRO A 207 19.96 0.17 7.91
CA PRO A 207 20.90 -0.94 7.83
C PRO A 207 20.81 -1.64 6.47
N GLU A 208 21.89 -2.29 6.05
CA GLU A 208 21.87 -3.15 4.84
C GLU A 208 20.96 -4.37 5.05
N GLU A 209 21.05 -4.99 6.24
CA GLU A 209 20.28 -6.19 6.58
C GLU A 209 19.66 -6.06 7.96
N ILE A 210 18.50 -6.68 8.15
CA ILE A 210 17.89 -6.90 9.46
C ILE A 210 17.73 -8.41 9.63
N ASN A 211 18.31 -8.98 10.68
CA ASN A 211 18.27 -10.40 10.98
C ASN A 211 16.83 -10.98 10.98
N GLY A 212 16.37 -11.41 9.81
CA GLY A 212 15.15 -12.20 9.62
C GLY A 212 13.81 -11.50 9.87
N ASN A 213 13.75 -10.17 10.00
CA ASN A 213 12.48 -9.47 10.25
C ASN A 213 12.16 -8.43 9.16
N ALA A 214 11.54 -8.88 8.09
CA ALA A 214 11.15 -8.03 6.96
C ALA A 214 10.03 -7.01 7.28
N PHE A 215 9.49 -6.98 8.49
CA PHE A 215 8.60 -5.89 8.93
C PHE A 215 9.33 -4.57 9.17
N HIS A 216 10.65 -4.61 9.33
CA HIS A 216 11.50 -3.44 9.47
C HIS A 216 12.19 -3.09 8.17
N ALA A 217 12.32 -1.81 7.90
CA ALA A 217 12.93 -1.33 6.66
C ALA A 217 14.46 -1.48 6.67
N THR A 218 14.98 -1.88 5.52
CA THR A 218 16.41 -1.87 5.16
C THR A 218 16.66 -0.92 4.02
N LYS A 219 17.92 -0.71 3.63
CA LYS A 219 18.23 0.04 2.40
C LYS A 219 17.54 -0.56 1.18
N ASP A 220 17.42 -1.89 1.12
CA ASP A 220 16.74 -2.55 0.01
C ASP A 220 15.23 -2.34 0.00
N ALA A 221 14.61 -2.13 1.16
CA ALA A 221 13.23 -1.66 1.23
C ALA A 221 13.06 -0.27 0.59
N ALA A 222 13.95 0.67 0.90
CA ALA A 222 13.93 2.01 0.32
C ALA A 222 14.21 1.99 -1.20
N ARG A 223 15.21 1.21 -1.64
CA ARG A 223 15.56 1.04 -3.07
C ARG A 223 14.43 0.38 -3.86
N GLY A 224 13.84 -0.70 -3.33
CA GLY A 224 12.74 -1.41 -3.98
C GLY A 224 11.47 -0.54 -4.10
N LEU A 225 11.17 0.24 -3.07
CA LEU A 225 10.06 1.21 -3.14
C LEU A 225 10.37 2.34 -4.15
N ARG A 226 11.60 2.80 -4.22
CA ARG A 226 12.05 3.79 -5.23
C ARG A 226 11.90 3.24 -6.65
N ALA A 227 12.15 1.95 -6.88
CA ALA A 227 11.91 1.32 -8.18
C ALA A 227 10.41 1.41 -8.58
N ARG A 228 9.48 1.13 -7.64
CA ARG A 228 8.04 1.30 -7.87
C ARG A 228 7.66 2.76 -8.14
N VAL A 229 8.23 3.71 -7.39
CA VAL A 229 7.99 5.15 -7.58
C VAL A 229 8.40 5.58 -8.98
N TYR A 230 9.60 5.23 -9.42
CA TYR A 230 10.08 5.55 -10.77
C TYR A 230 9.26 4.86 -11.87
N LEU A 231 8.80 3.62 -11.64
CA LEU A 231 7.87 2.96 -12.56
C LEU A 231 6.56 3.76 -12.70
N CYS A 232 5.99 4.23 -11.60
CA CYS A 232 4.80 5.09 -11.61
C CYS A 232 5.04 6.42 -12.33
N MET A 233 6.24 6.96 -12.25
CA MET A 233 6.62 8.20 -12.96
C MET A 233 6.93 7.98 -14.45
N GLY A 234 6.99 6.73 -14.92
CA GLY A 234 7.44 6.41 -16.27
C GLY A 234 8.95 6.58 -16.49
N ASN A 235 9.71 6.77 -15.41
CA ASN A 235 11.18 6.84 -15.48
C ASN A 235 11.77 5.42 -15.43
N TYR A 236 11.67 4.74 -16.58
CA TYR A 236 12.04 3.32 -16.70
C TYR A 236 13.52 3.05 -16.46
N ALA A 237 14.40 4.01 -16.77
CA ALA A 237 15.85 3.87 -16.57
C ALA A 237 16.19 3.81 -15.06
N GLU A 238 15.68 4.77 -14.28
CA GLU A 238 15.91 4.79 -12.84
C GLU A 238 15.14 3.66 -12.11
N ALA A 239 13.95 3.28 -12.60
CA ALA A 239 13.22 2.13 -12.08
C ALA A 239 14.00 0.83 -12.25
N LEU A 240 14.56 0.60 -13.44
CA LEU A 240 15.40 -0.56 -13.76
C LEU A 240 16.65 -0.62 -12.89
N LYS A 241 17.35 0.51 -12.77
CA LYS A 241 18.55 0.63 -11.94
C LYS A 241 18.24 0.26 -10.49
N ALA A 242 17.24 0.89 -9.90
CA ALA A 242 16.84 0.64 -8.51
C ALA A 242 16.37 -0.81 -8.28
N ALA A 243 15.61 -1.39 -9.22
CA ALA A 243 15.20 -2.79 -9.13
C ALA A 243 16.40 -3.75 -9.20
N ASN A 244 17.33 -3.54 -10.13
CA ASN A 244 18.50 -4.40 -10.31
C ASN A 244 19.46 -4.33 -9.10
N GLU A 245 19.61 -3.17 -8.45
CA GLU A 245 20.38 -3.04 -7.22
C GLU A 245 19.88 -3.96 -6.10
N VAL A 246 18.56 -4.14 -6.00
CA VAL A 246 17.95 -5.04 -5.01
C VAL A 246 17.99 -6.49 -5.48
N ILE A 247 17.65 -6.77 -6.74
CA ILE A 247 17.65 -8.13 -7.31
C ILE A 247 19.04 -8.78 -7.20
N ALA A 248 20.12 -8.00 -7.32
CA ALA A 248 21.48 -8.50 -7.16
C ALA A 248 21.76 -9.14 -5.78
N ARG A 249 20.96 -8.81 -4.77
CA ARG A 249 21.06 -9.36 -3.40
C ARG A 249 19.87 -10.23 -3.00
N HIS A 250 18.72 -9.99 -3.59
CA HIS A 250 17.44 -10.67 -3.30
C HIS A 250 16.85 -11.24 -4.58
N ASP A 251 17.43 -12.34 -5.07
CA ASP A 251 16.97 -12.99 -6.31
C ASP A 251 16.24 -14.33 -6.05
N THR A 252 16.04 -14.68 -4.78
CA THR A 252 15.35 -15.91 -4.38
C THR A 252 13.86 -15.79 -4.63
N LEU A 253 13.31 -16.78 -5.33
CA LEU A 253 11.89 -16.94 -5.58
C LEU A 253 11.36 -18.19 -4.87
N LEU A 254 10.20 -18.07 -4.26
CA LEU A 254 9.48 -19.17 -3.65
C LEU A 254 8.93 -20.09 -4.76
N ASP A 255 9.33 -21.34 -4.73
CA ASP A 255 8.87 -22.31 -5.73
C ASP A 255 7.46 -22.84 -5.36
N LEU A 256 6.42 -22.17 -5.87
CA LEU A 256 5.03 -22.54 -5.61
C LEU A 256 4.67 -23.95 -6.12
N THR A 257 5.46 -24.54 -7.02
CA THR A 257 5.21 -25.91 -7.53
C THR A 257 5.42 -27.00 -6.47
N ARG A 258 6.06 -26.64 -5.34
CA ARG A 258 6.34 -27.54 -4.19
C ARG A 258 5.25 -27.49 -3.13
N TYR A 259 4.28 -26.61 -3.27
CA TYR A 259 3.22 -26.42 -2.28
C TYR A 259 1.90 -26.98 -2.73
N GLU A 260 1.01 -27.24 -1.76
CA GLU A 260 -0.27 -27.86 -2.00
C GLU A 260 -1.39 -27.29 -1.12
N VAL A 261 -2.61 -27.60 -1.49
CA VAL A 261 -3.80 -27.30 -0.71
C VAL A 261 -3.95 -28.36 0.38
N VAL A 262 -3.79 -27.96 1.64
CA VAL A 262 -3.84 -28.87 2.81
C VAL A 262 -5.17 -28.85 3.56
N LYS A 263 -6.00 -27.82 3.34
CA LYS A 263 -7.32 -27.66 3.99
C LYS A 263 -8.37 -27.15 3.01
N PRO A 264 -9.66 -27.44 3.27
CA PRO A 264 -10.74 -26.90 2.46
C PRO A 264 -10.74 -25.37 2.41
N ALA A 265 -11.33 -24.82 1.38
CA ALA A 265 -11.46 -23.39 1.15
C ALA A 265 -12.18 -22.65 2.30
N GLY A 266 -11.82 -21.39 2.46
CA GLY A 266 -12.39 -20.48 3.46
C GLY A 266 -11.73 -20.56 4.83
N MET A 267 -10.64 -21.32 4.97
CA MET A 267 -9.89 -21.43 6.22
C MET A 267 -8.48 -20.85 6.09
N ILE A 268 -8.04 -20.15 7.13
CA ILE A 268 -6.64 -19.72 7.28
C ILE A 268 -5.75 -20.97 7.25
N GLY A 269 -4.62 -20.87 6.54
CA GLY A 269 -3.71 -22.00 6.36
C GLY A 269 -4.28 -23.08 5.44
N ARG A 270 -5.06 -22.68 4.42
CA ARG A 270 -5.54 -23.57 3.36
C ARG A 270 -4.40 -24.27 2.64
N THR A 271 -3.28 -23.60 2.47
CA THR A 271 -2.07 -24.13 1.84
C THR A 271 -0.93 -24.23 2.85
N ASN A 272 0.10 -24.99 2.51
CA ASN A 272 1.35 -25.06 3.27
C ASN A 272 2.41 -24.03 2.79
N VAL A 273 1.99 -23.04 2.01
CA VAL A 273 2.85 -21.91 1.63
C VAL A 273 3.21 -21.09 2.89
N PRO A 274 4.48 -20.69 3.08
CA PRO A 274 4.91 -19.96 4.26
C PRO A 274 4.23 -18.59 4.37
N ASP A 275 4.04 -18.11 5.60
CA ASP A 275 3.56 -16.75 5.87
C ASP A 275 4.55 -15.70 5.38
N ALA A 276 4.11 -14.45 5.25
CA ALA A 276 4.90 -13.36 4.68
C ALA A 276 6.25 -13.15 5.39
N ASP A 277 6.30 -13.36 6.71
CA ASP A 277 7.51 -13.25 7.53
C ASP A 277 8.51 -14.41 7.32
N ALA A 278 8.03 -15.57 6.89
CA ALA A 278 8.84 -16.73 6.53
C ALA A 278 9.03 -16.89 5.01
N ASN A 279 8.45 -16.00 4.21
CA ASN A 279 8.56 -16.04 2.75
C ASN A 279 9.85 -15.36 2.30
N PRO A 280 10.78 -16.08 1.64
CA PRO A 280 12.05 -15.52 1.20
C PRO A 280 11.94 -14.43 0.14
N GLU A 281 10.77 -14.24 -0.46
CA GLU A 281 10.48 -13.16 -1.41
C GLU A 281 10.17 -11.83 -0.72
N SER A 282 9.96 -11.82 0.59
CA SER A 282 9.60 -10.61 1.34
C SER A 282 10.83 -9.77 1.66
N ILE A 283 10.95 -8.61 1.04
CA ILE A 283 12.02 -7.64 1.30
C ILE A 283 11.59 -6.63 2.37
N PHE A 284 10.37 -6.15 2.27
CA PHE A 284 9.73 -5.28 3.26
C PHE A 284 8.26 -5.60 3.33
N ILE A 285 7.74 -5.82 4.55
CA ILE A 285 6.36 -6.28 4.75
C ILE A 285 5.49 -5.16 5.33
N LYS A 286 4.45 -4.83 4.60
CA LYS A 286 3.25 -4.14 5.07
C LYS A 286 2.06 -4.84 4.47
N TYR A 287 0.91 -4.81 5.12
CA TYR A 287 -0.28 -5.47 4.58
C TYR A 287 -1.49 -4.56 4.58
N ALA A 288 -2.25 -4.67 3.52
CA ALA A 288 -3.50 -3.98 3.42
C ALA A 288 -4.48 -4.50 4.48
N PRO A 289 -5.21 -3.61 5.16
CA PRO A 289 -6.26 -4.00 6.07
C PRO A 289 -7.34 -4.81 5.32
N TYR A 290 -8.00 -5.71 6.05
CA TYR A 290 -9.16 -6.51 5.57
C TYR A 290 -8.89 -7.53 4.46
N VAL A 291 -7.64 -7.97 4.26
CA VAL A 291 -7.32 -9.04 3.31
C VAL A 291 -8.23 -10.27 3.49
N PHE A 292 -8.51 -10.66 4.73
CA PHE A 292 -9.45 -11.74 5.03
C PHE A 292 -10.93 -11.41 4.68
N GLY A 293 -11.28 -10.14 4.62
CA GLY A 293 -12.60 -9.70 4.19
C GLY A 293 -12.82 -9.85 2.68
N LEU A 294 -11.76 -9.87 1.86
CA LEU A 294 -11.85 -10.08 0.42
C LEU A 294 -12.23 -11.51 0.05
N SER A 295 -11.75 -12.51 0.78
CA SER A 295 -11.95 -13.93 0.44
C SER A 295 -13.42 -14.36 0.31
N SER A 296 -14.36 -13.63 0.89
CA SER A 296 -15.80 -13.88 0.74
C SER A 296 -16.54 -12.78 -0.03
N LYS A 297 -15.83 -11.72 -0.43
CA LYS A 297 -16.43 -10.52 -1.00
C LYS A 297 -16.02 -10.24 -2.43
N VAL A 298 -14.92 -10.82 -2.90
CA VAL A 298 -14.38 -10.57 -4.24
C VAL A 298 -14.17 -11.88 -4.96
N PHE A 299 -14.72 -11.94 -6.16
CA PHE A 299 -14.48 -13.01 -7.10
C PHE A 299 -13.53 -12.51 -8.18
N PRO A 300 -12.54 -13.29 -8.61
CA PRO A 300 -11.76 -12.96 -9.78
C PRO A 300 -12.66 -12.82 -11.02
N SER A 301 -12.40 -11.80 -11.83
CA SER A 301 -13.08 -11.64 -13.12
C SER A 301 -12.67 -12.71 -14.10
N ASP A 302 -13.49 -12.94 -15.16
CA ASP A 302 -13.12 -13.88 -16.23
C ASP A 302 -11.86 -13.42 -16.95
N SER A 303 -11.67 -12.12 -17.14
CA SER A 303 -10.48 -11.58 -17.77
C SER A 303 -9.19 -11.87 -16.98
N LEU A 304 -9.27 -11.92 -15.65
CA LEU A 304 -8.15 -12.34 -14.81
C LEU A 304 -7.98 -13.87 -14.82
N LEU A 305 -9.08 -14.62 -14.65
CA LEU A 305 -9.04 -16.10 -14.61
C LEU A 305 -8.46 -16.71 -15.88
N ASN A 306 -8.78 -16.11 -17.03
CA ASN A 306 -8.30 -16.56 -18.34
C ASN A 306 -6.80 -16.31 -18.60
N LEU A 307 -6.15 -15.51 -17.75
CA LEU A 307 -4.70 -15.32 -17.83
C LEU A 307 -3.92 -16.50 -17.25
N TYR A 308 -4.52 -17.27 -16.31
CA TYR A 308 -3.83 -18.39 -15.67
C TYR A 308 -3.88 -19.63 -16.55
N GLU A 309 -2.70 -20.15 -16.88
CA GLU A 309 -2.53 -21.36 -17.68
C GLU A 309 -2.77 -22.62 -16.84
N ASP A 310 -2.89 -23.75 -17.53
CA ASP A 310 -2.89 -25.06 -16.88
C ASP A 310 -1.57 -25.29 -16.15
N GLY A 311 -1.65 -25.74 -14.90
CA GLY A 311 -0.49 -25.93 -14.04
C GLY A 311 -0.02 -24.67 -13.30
N ASP A 312 -0.67 -23.53 -13.50
CA ASP A 312 -0.35 -22.32 -12.71
C ASP A 312 -0.79 -22.49 -11.25
N MET A 313 0.21 -22.59 -10.38
CA MET A 313 -0.01 -22.85 -8.96
C MET A 313 -0.65 -21.68 -8.22
N ARG A 314 -0.57 -20.46 -8.73
CA ARG A 314 -1.27 -19.32 -8.15
C ARG A 314 -2.78 -19.50 -8.20
N LYS A 315 -3.31 -20.04 -9.31
CA LYS A 315 -4.72 -20.41 -9.44
C LYS A 315 -5.09 -21.54 -8.46
N VAL A 316 -4.26 -22.57 -8.36
CA VAL A 316 -4.50 -23.73 -7.48
C VAL A 316 -4.47 -23.34 -6.00
N LEU A 317 -3.46 -22.58 -5.60
CA LEU A 317 -3.18 -22.27 -4.20
C LEU A 317 -4.03 -21.12 -3.66
N PHE A 318 -4.31 -20.10 -4.50
CA PHE A 318 -4.92 -18.84 -4.04
C PHE A 318 -6.37 -18.64 -4.48
N MET A 319 -6.91 -19.55 -5.30
CA MET A 319 -8.31 -19.53 -5.70
C MET A 319 -9.00 -20.82 -5.26
N ALA A 320 -10.26 -20.72 -4.88
CA ALA A 320 -11.03 -21.86 -4.39
C ALA A 320 -12.41 -21.93 -5.02
N GLU A 321 -12.77 -23.09 -5.52
CA GLU A 321 -14.08 -23.39 -6.10
C GLU A 321 -15.14 -23.72 -5.03
N THR A 322 -14.71 -23.89 -3.78
CA THR A 322 -15.60 -24.19 -2.66
C THR A 322 -15.41 -23.21 -1.52
N PHE A 323 -16.48 -22.86 -0.85
CA PHE A 323 -16.46 -22.02 0.35
C PHE A 323 -17.43 -22.57 1.41
N ARG A 324 -16.92 -22.81 2.62
CA ARG A 324 -17.70 -23.40 3.75
C ARG A 324 -18.45 -24.68 3.35
N GLY A 325 -17.77 -25.55 2.59
CA GLY A 325 -18.31 -26.83 2.16
C GLY A 325 -19.32 -26.78 1.01
N LYS A 326 -19.53 -25.61 0.40
CA LYS A 326 -20.41 -25.46 -0.78
C LYS A 326 -19.55 -25.12 -2.01
N THR A 327 -19.86 -25.78 -3.13
CA THR A 327 -19.32 -25.41 -4.44
C THR A 327 -19.91 -24.08 -4.88
N LEU A 328 -19.06 -23.21 -5.37
CA LEU A 328 -19.43 -21.89 -5.88
C LEU A 328 -19.53 -21.92 -7.40
N PRO A 329 -20.38 -21.06 -8.02
CA PRO A 329 -20.47 -20.94 -9.47
C PRO A 329 -19.18 -20.45 -10.13
N ARG A 330 -18.33 -19.79 -9.36
CA ARG A 330 -17.00 -19.33 -9.77
C ARG A 330 -16.04 -19.31 -8.58
N PRO A 331 -14.72 -19.46 -8.85
CA PRO A 331 -13.74 -19.47 -7.78
C PRO A 331 -13.71 -18.13 -7.03
N ILE A 332 -13.41 -18.18 -5.75
CA ILE A 332 -13.08 -17.01 -4.93
C ILE A 332 -11.57 -16.92 -4.74
N TRP A 333 -11.07 -15.71 -4.58
CA TRP A 333 -9.71 -15.50 -4.16
C TRP A 333 -9.58 -15.78 -2.65
N VAL A 334 -8.70 -16.68 -2.30
CA VAL A 334 -8.45 -17.07 -0.90
C VAL A 334 -6.97 -16.82 -0.61
N PRO A 335 -6.64 -15.70 0.01
CA PRO A 335 -5.25 -15.45 0.36
C PRO A 335 -4.76 -16.51 1.35
N TYR A 336 -3.63 -17.10 1.04
CA TYR A 336 -2.96 -18.04 1.94
C TYR A 336 -2.31 -17.33 3.12
N VAL A 337 -1.94 -16.08 2.89
CA VAL A 337 -1.28 -15.18 3.83
C VAL A 337 -1.80 -13.75 3.62
N ARG A 338 -1.40 -12.85 4.49
CA ARG A 338 -1.62 -11.43 4.32
C ARG A 338 -0.86 -10.94 3.10
N ALA A 339 -1.54 -10.30 2.16
CA ALA A 339 -0.88 -9.75 0.98
C ALA A 339 0.13 -8.66 1.39
N ASN A 340 1.38 -8.84 0.99
CA ASN A 340 2.42 -7.84 1.21
C ASN A 340 2.23 -6.68 0.23
N THR A 341 1.90 -5.50 0.74
CA THR A 341 1.71 -4.28 -0.07
C THR A 341 2.99 -3.47 -0.22
N ALA A 342 4.04 -3.78 0.54
CA ALA A 342 5.31 -3.04 0.45
C ALA A 342 6.21 -3.59 -0.69
N VAL A 343 7.30 -4.27 -0.40
CA VAL A 343 8.28 -4.64 -1.44
C VAL A 343 8.53 -6.14 -1.42
N SER A 344 8.47 -6.76 -2.60
CA SER A 344 8.77 -8.19 -2.78
C SER A 344 9.62 -8.46 -4.02
N THR A 345 10.40 -9.54 -3.99
CA THR A 345 11.25 -9.97 -5.11
C THR A 345 10.47 -10.15 -6.43
N PRO A 346 9.30 -10.82 -6.47
CA PRO A 346 8.54 -10.97 -7.71
C PRO A 346 8.14 -9.64 -8.35
N GLU A 347 7.73 -8.66 -7.54
CA GLU A 347 7.41 -7.34 -8.07
C GLU A 347 8.62 -6.66 -8.70
N LEU A 348 9.80 -6.75 -8.06
CA LEU A 348 11.02 -6.15 -8.59
C LEU A 348 11.47 -6.82 -9.90
N PHE A 349 11.32 -8.15 -10.01
CA PHE A 349 11.55 -8.86 -11.27
C PHE A 349 10.65 -8.34 -12.39
N LEU A 350 9.37 -8.09 -12.08
CA LEU A 350 8.41 -7.58 -13.04
C LEU A 350 8.61 -6.10 -13.38
N ILE A 351 9.07 -5.28 -12.42
CA ILE A 351 9.50 -3.90 -12.69
C ILE A 351 10.70 -3.90 -13.64
N ALA A 352 11.72 -4.70 -13.34
CA ALA A 352 12.92 -4.78 -14.18
C ALA A 352 12.56 -5.32 -15.58
N ALA A 353 11.76 -6.38 -15.67
CA ALA A 353 11.32 -6.96 -16.94
C ALA A 353 10.54 -5.95 -17.81
N GLU A 354 9.60 -5.21 -17.21
CA GLU A 354 8.87 -4.16 -17.93
C GLU A 354 9.81 -3.06 -18.44
N CYS A 355 10.71 -2.58 -17.59
CA CYS A 355 11.67 -1.55 -17.97
C CYS A 355 12.61 -2.01 -19.08
N GLU A 356 13.13 -3.24 -19.00
CA GLU A 356 13.97 -3.84 -20.06
C GLU A 356 13.21 -3.95 -21.39
N ALA A 357 11.96 -4.43 -21.36
CA ALA A 357 11.13 -4.53 -22.55
C ALA A 357 10.86 -3.14 -23.17
N ARG A 358 10.65 -2.11 -22.35
CA ARG A 358 10.39 -0.74 -22.81
C ARG A 358 11.64 -0.07 -23.39
N VAL A 359 12.80 -0.23 -22.77
CA VAL A 359 14.05 0.35 -23.25
C VAL A 359 14.71 -0.47 -24.36
N GLY A 360 14.23 -1.67 -24.65
CA GLY A 360 14.58 -2.42 -25.86
C GLY A 360 15.47 -3.63 -25.67
N TYR A 361 15.62 -4.17 -24.43
CA TYR A 361 16.41 -5.37 -24.20
C TYR A 361 15.52 -6.58 -23.87
N MET A 362 14.76 -7.06 -24.87
CA MET A 362 13.77 -8.13 -24.77
C MET A 362 14.30 -9.46 -24.23
N PRO A 363 15.52 -9.94 -24.61
CA PRO A 363 16.02 -11.22 -24.08
C PRO A 363 16.16 -11.23 -22.56
N HIS A 364 16.58 -10.12 -21.97
CA HIS A 364 16.71 -9.99 -20.52
C HIS A 364 15.34 -9.88 -19.82
N ALA A 365 14.42 -9.11 -20.39
CA ALA A 365 13.04 -9.06 -19.92
C ALA A 365 12.41 -10.46 -19.86
N LEU A 366 12.55 -11.25 -20.92
CA LEU A 366 12.05 -12.64 -20.98
C LEU A 366 12.77 -13.55 -19.98
N ALA A 367 14.07 -13.39 -19.77
CA ALA A 367 14.83 -14.18 -18.80
C ALA A 367 14.30 -13.96 -17.38
N LEU A 368 14.01 -12.71 -16.98
CA LEU A 368 13.44 -12.39 -15.68
C LEU A 368 12.04 -13.00 -15.50
N VAL A 369 11.17 -12.82 -16.49
CA VAL A 369 9.80 -13.39 -16.45
C VAL A 369 9.84 -14.91 -16.45
N ASN A 370 10.66 -15.54 -17.29
CA ASN A 370 10.78 -16.99 -17.35
C ASN A 370 11.36 -17.57 -16.05
N LYS A 371 12.28 -16.87 -15.39
CA LYS A 371 12.76 -17.24 -14.06
C LYS A 371 11.61 -17.24 -13.04
N LEU A 372 10.77 -16.21 -13.01
CA LEU A 372 9.58 -16.16 -12.15
C LEU A 372 8.61 -17.29 -12.48
N ARG A 373 8.26 -17.47 -13.75
CA ARG A 373 7.28 -18.48 -14.21
C ARG A 373 7.70 -19.91 -13.87
N ALA A 374 9.00 -20.23 -13.95
CA ALA A 374 9.52 -21.53 -13.57
C ALA A 374 9.22 -21.89 -12.09
N HIS A 375 9.00 -20.90 -11.23
CA HIS A 375 8.61 -21.06 -9.82
C HIS A 375 7.09 -20.95 -9.59
N ARG A 376 6.31 -20.79 -10.65
CA ARG A 376 4.84 -20.60 -10.58
C ARG A 376 4.06 -21.66 -11.32
N ILE A 377 4.60 -22.24 -12.41
CA ILE A 377 3.88 -23.10 -13.32
C ILE A 377 4.54 -24.48 -13.40
N LYS A 378 3.78 -25.54 -13.13
CA LYS A 378 4.25 -26.94 -13.23
C LYS A 378 4.46 -27.33 -14.68
N ASP A 379 5.60 -27.95 -14.96
CA ASP A 379 5.97 -28.60 -16.24
C ASP A 379 5.94 -27.67 -17.46
N LYS A 380 5.73 -26.40 -17.25
CA LYS A 380 5.68 -25.34 -18.26
C LYS A 380 6.25 -24.08 -17.66
N GLY A 381 6.28 -23.02 -18.40
CA GLY A 381 6.65 -21.74 -17.84
C GLY A 381 7.58 -20.97 -18.76
N TYR A 382 8.38 -21.69 -19.55
CA TYR A 382 9.29 -21.03 -20.50
C TYR A 382 8.51 -20.53 -21.71
N VAL A 383 8.68 -19.25 -22.04
CA VAL A 383 8.11 -18.58 -23.20
C VAL A 383 9.23 -17.96 -24.00
N SER A 384 9.17 -18.12 -25.33
CA SER A 384 10.07 -17.50 -26.29
C SER A 384 9.27 -16.59 -27.19
N LEU A 385 9.53 -15.30 -27.12
CA LEU A 385 8.95 -14.25 -27.95
C LEU A 385 10.08 -13.40 -28.54
N VAL A 386 9.89 -12.88 -29.72
CA VAL A 386 10.93 -12.09 -30.43
C VAL A 386 10.49 -10.66 -30.73
N ASP A 387 9.20 -10.43 -30.76
CA ASP A 387 8.63 -9.12 -31.03
C ASP A 387 8.50 -8.29 -29.74
N LYS A 388 8.93 -7.03 -29.82
CA LYS A 388 8.99 -6.12 -28.67
C LYS A 388 7.64 -5.90 -28.00
N ASP A 389 6.59 -5.67 -28.79
CA ASP A 389 5.27 -5.39 -28.21
C ASP A 389 4.66 -6.65 -27.62
N SER A 390 4.89 -7.83 -28.22
CA SER A 390 4.50 -9.12 -27.68
C SER A 390 5.20 -9.40 -26.34
N VAL A 391 6.51 -9.11 -26.23
CA VAL A 391 7.26 -9.26 -24.97
C VAL A 391 6.71 -8.34 -23.91
N LEU A 392 6.48 -7.07 -24.22
CA LEU A 392 5.95 -6.11 -23.24
C LEU A 392 4.53 -6.48 -22.79
N ASN A 393 3.64 -6.85 -23.72
CA ASN A 393 2.31 -7.34 -23.36
C ASN A 393 2.39 -8.53 -22.40
N PHE A 394 3.24 -9.50 -22.72
CA PHE A 394 3.42 -10.69 -21.91
C PHE A 394 3.93 -10.37 -20.49
N VAL A 395 4.89 -9.45 -20.36
CA VAL A 395 5.38 -8.96 -19.06
C VAL A 395 4.26 -8.32 -18.25
N LEU A 396 3.44 -7.47 -18.88
CA LEU A 396 2.32 -6.80 -18.22
C LEU A 396 1.23 -7.78 -17.78
N GLU A 397 0.95 -8.82 -18.59
CA GLU A 397 0.03 -9.89 -18.19
C GLU A 397 0.60 -10.73 -17.04
N GLU A 398 1.90 -11.04 -17.06
CA GLU A 398 2.54 -11.75 -15.93
C GLU A 398 2.50 -10.92 -14.65
N ARG A 399 2.72 -9.60 -14.75
CA ARG A 399 2.56 -8.69 -13.62
C ARG A 399 1.14 -8.71 -13.07
N ARG A 400 0.14 -8.72 -13.92
CA ARG A 400 -1.27 -8.82 -13.50
C ARG A 400 -1.57 -10.16 -12.80
N ARG A 401 -1.04 -11.30 -13.33
CA ARG A 401 -1.18 -12.61 -12.68
C ARG A 401 -0.52 -12.67 -11.31
N GLU A 402 0.71 -12.18 -11.22
CA GLU A 402 1.51 -12.26 -10.00
C GLU A 402 0.99 -11.36 -8.88
N LEU A 403 0.59 -10.15 -9.21
CA LEU A 403 0.18 -9.13 -8.25
C LEU A 403 -1.35 -9.02 -8.10
N ALA A 404 -2.11 -10.00 -8.59
CA ALA A 404 -3.57 -10.01 -8.45
C ALA A 404 -3.98 -9.91 -6.97
N PHE A 405 -4.91 -8.99 -6.67
CA PHE A 405 -5.42 -8.72 -5.34
C PHE A 405 -4.39 -8.24 -4.30
N ASN A 406 -3.20 -7.86 -4.74
CA ASN A 406 -2.19 -7.28 -3.86
C ASN A 406 -2.44 -5.77 -3.65
N GLY A 407 -3.19 -5.43 -2.61
CA GLY A 407 -3.64 -4.06 -2.35
C GLY A 407 -4.41 -3.49 -3.54
N PHE A 408 -4.09 -2.27 -3.96
CA PHE A 408 -4.66 -1.70 -5.18
C PHE A 408 -3.60 -1.47 -6.29
N LEU A 409 -2.58 -2.33 -6.36
CA LEU A 409 -1.54 -2.22 -7.40
C LEU A 409 -2.14 -2.32 -8.80
N ARG A 410 -3.20 -3.12 -9.00
CA ARG A 410 -3.89 -3.17 -10.30
C ARG A 410 -4.52 -1.83 -10.69
N LEU A 411 -5.10 -1.07 -9.76
CA LEU A 411 -5.62 0.26 -10.03
C LEU A 411 -4.50 1.22 -10.46
N ILE A 412 -3.34 1.16 -9.78
CA ILE A 412 -2.16 1.95 -10.16
C ILE A 412 -1.71 1.58 -11.58
N ASP A 413 -1.64 0.28 -11.88
CA ASP A 413 -1.26 -0.21 -13.20
C ASP A 413 -2.25 0.24 -14.30
N LEU A 414 -3.55 0.16 -14.07
CA LEU A 414 -4.56 0.66 -15.01
C LEU A 414 -4.39 2.16 -15.27
N LYS A 415 -4.21 2.97 -14.22
CA LYS A 415 -4.04 4.42 -14.37
C LYS A 415 -2.79 4.79 -15.16
N ARG A 416 -1.65 4.12 -14.90
CA ARG A 416 -0.40 4.39 -15.64
C ARG A 416 -0.43 3.87 -17.07
N LEU A 417 -1.02 2.69 -17.28
CA LEU A 417 -1.11 2.07 -18.60
C LEU A 417 -2.13 2.78 -19.50
N ASN A 418 -3.17 3.37 -18.94
CA ASN A 418 -4.13 4.19 -19.68
C ASN A 418 -3.52 5.45 -20.30
N LEU A 419 -2.32 5.86 -19.89
CA LEU A 419 -1.57 6.94 -20.56
C LEU A 419 -0.94 6.51 -21.89
N ASP A 420 -0.83 5.21 -22.13
CA ASP A 420 -0.31 4.64 -23.40
C ASP A 420 -1.47 3.99 -24.19
N PRO A 421 -1.86 4.53 -25.35
CA PRO A 421 -2.99 4.00 -26.13
C PRO A 421 -2.90 2.50 -26.46
N ARG A 422 -1.70 1.92 -26.50
CA ARG A 422 -1.49 0.49 -26.77
C ARG A 422 -2.01 -0.41 -25.65
N PHE A 423 -2.04 0.09 -24.42
CA PHE A 423 -2.40 -0.65 -23.20
C PHE A 423 -3.64 -0.10 -22.50
N ALA A 424 -4.21 1.00 -23.04
CA ALA A 424 -5.38 1.63 -22.49
C ALA A 424 -6.56 0.65 -22.45
N THR A 425 -7.13 0.47 -21.27
CA THR A 425 -8.16 -0.54 -21.03
C THR A 425 -9.45 0.09 -20.51
N THR A 426 -10.56 -0.24 -21.15
CA THR A 426 -11.88 0.04 -20.61
C THR A 426 -12.27 -1.05 -19.62
N VAL A 427 -12.41 -0.69 -18.35
CA VAL A 427 -12.94 -1.60 -17.33
C VAL A 427 -14.43 -1.78 -17.51
N LYS A 428 -14.89 -3.03 -17.49
CA LYS A 428 -16.30 -3.39 -17.58
C LYS A 428 -16.68 -4.30 -16.41
N HIS A 429 -17.71 -3.91 -15.69
CA HIS A 429 -18.34 -4.77 -14.71
C HIS A 429 -19.72 -5.16 -15.24
N VAL A 430 -19.92 -6.47 -15.37
CA VAL A 430 -21.14 -7.05 -15.95
C VAL A 430 -21.95 -7.66 -14.82
N GLY A 431 -23.13 -7.11 -14.55
CA GLY A 431 -24.17 -7.70 -13.71
C GLY A 431 -25.17 -8.52 -14.54
N ASP A 432 -26.18 -9.06 -13.88
CA ASP A 432 -27.24 -9.85 -14.55
C ASP A 432 -28.11 -8.98 -15.47
N THR A 433 -28.32 -7.71 -15.11
CA THR A 433 -29.23 -6.79 -15.81
C THR A 433 -28.53 -5.54 -16.34
N GLU A 434 -27.38 -5.20 -15.81
CA GLU A 434 -26.68 -3.94 -16.12
C GLU A 434 -25.19 -4.20 -16.41
N THR A 435 -24.61 -3.29 -17.18
CA THR A 435 -23.17 -3.25 -17.41
C THR A 435 -22.65 -1.85 -17.10
N TRP A 436 -21.68 -1.79 -16.22
CA TRP A 436 -21.01 -0.55 -15.86
C TRP A 436 -19.65 -0.45 -16.55
N VAL A 437 -19.33 0.75 -17.02
CA VAL A 437 -18.15 0.99 -17.86
C VAL A 437 -17.33 2.13 -17.29
N LEU A 438 -16.02 1.92 -17.19
CA LEU A 438 -15.04 2.92 -16.83
C LEU A 438 -14.01 3.04 -17.96
N PRO A 439 -14.13 4.05 -18.84
CA PRO A 439 -13.19 4.27 -19.94
C PRO A 439 -11.78 4.61 -19.45
N PRO A 440 -10.73 4.45 -20.28
CA PRO A 440 -9.39 4.92 -19.95
C PRO A 440 -9.39 6.42 -19.61
N ASN A 441 -8.60 6.77 -18.59
CA ASN A 441 -8.43 8.14 -18.11
C ASN A 441 -9.70 8.84 -17.61
N ASP A 442 -10.79 8.09 -17.36
CA ASP A 442 -12.00 8.63 -16.77
C ASP A 442 -11.71 9.20 -15.36
N PRO A 443 -12.24 10.38 -14.99
CA PRO A 443 -12.04 10.97 -13.67
C PRO A 443 -12.41 10.06 -12.51
N ARG A 444 -13.33 9.11 -12.70
CA ARG A 444 -13.77 8.15 -11.67
C ARG A 444 -12.72 7.12 -11.24
N TYR A 445 -11.57 7.05 -11.94
CA TYR A 445 -10.39 6.33 -11.41
C TYR A 445 -9.79 6.97 -10.15
N VAL A 446 -10.15 8.21 -9.85
CA VAL A 446 -9.67 8.95 -8.69
C VAL A 446 -10.72 8.90 -7.58
N LEU A 447 -10.30 8.55 -6.35
CA LEU A 447 -11.20 8.57 -5.18
C LEU A 447 -11.55 10.01 -4.79
N PRO A 448 -12.77 10.26 -4.31
CA PRO A 448 -13.13 11.59 -3.79
C PRO A 448 -12.42 11.83 -2.47
N ILE A 449 -11.98 13.07 -2.25
CA ILE A 449 -11.49 13.49 -0.92
C ILE A 449 -12.67 13.40 0.06
N PRO A 450 -12.48 12.87 1.28
CA PRO A 450 -13.57 12.71 2.25
C PRO A 450 -14.31 14.03 2.52
N GLN A 451 -15.63 13.97 2.54
CA GLN A 451 -16.46 15.18 2.70
C GLN A 451 -16.16 15.95 3.99
N ARG A 452 -15.81 15.22 5.06
CA ARG A 452 -15.40 15.84 6.31
C ARG A 452 -14.17 16.74 6.12
N VAL A 453 -13.16 16.25 5.37
CA VAL A 453 -11.95 17.03 5.07
C VAL A 453 -12.31 18.26 4.23
N MET A 454 -13.16 18.10 3.22
CA MET A 454 -13.61 19.20 2.37
C MET A 454 -14.36 20.29 3.15
N ARG A 455 -15.23 19.91 4.11
CA ARG A 455 -15.97 20.89 4.94
C ARG A 455 -15.06 21.83 5.73
N PHE A 456 -13.97 21.30 6.25
CA PHE A 456 -13.00 22.10 7.02
C PHE A 456 -12.01 22.88 6.15
N ASN A 457 -11.93 22.58 4.85
CA ASN A 457 -10.94 23.16 3.95
C ASN A 457 -11.58 23.67 2.63
N ALA A 458 -12.88 24.01 2.64
CA ALA A 458 -13.63 24.38 1.43
C ALA A 458 -13.05 25.58 0.68
N ASN A 459 -12.36 26.49 1.39
CA ASN A 459 -11.77 27.70 0.78
C ASN A 459 -10.36 27.48 0.24
N THR A 460 -9.73 26.34 0.56
CA THR A 460 -8.32 26.07 0.25
C THR A 460 -8.08 24.77 -0.52
N MET A 461 -9.10 23.95 -0.62
CA MET A 461 -9.02 22.64 -1.27
C MET A 461 -10.18 22.43 -2.25
N THR A 462 -9.86 21.91 -3.43
CA THR A 462 -10.85 21.51 -4.45
C THR A 462 -11.08 20.01 -4.42
N GLN A 463 -12.34 19.59 -4.60
CA GLN A 463 -12.72 18.19 -4.72
C GLN A 463 -12.23 17.60 -6.06
N ASN A 464 -11.99 16.29 -6.09
CA ASN A 464 -11.75 15.56 -7.32
C ASN A 464 -13.03 15.50 -8.16
N GLU A 465 -12.88 15.74 -9.46
CA GLU A 465 -13.97 15.45 -10.42
C GLU A 465 -14.20 13.93 -10.51
N ARG A 466 -15.47 13.54 -10.64
CA ARG A 466 -15.87 12.14 -10.87
C ARG A 466 -17.09 12.06 -11.79
#